data_fd0c5a85438aa65616917773c65a852c
#
_entry.id   fd0c5a85438aa65616917773c65a852c
#
_cell.length_a   1.000
_cell.length_b   1.000
_cell.length_c   1.000
_cell.angle_alpha   90.00
_cell.angle_beta   90.00
_cell.angle_gamma   90.00
#
_symmetry.space_group_name_H-M   'P 1'
#
loop_
_entity.id
_entity.type
_entity.pdbx_description
1 polymer ?
#
loop_
_entity_poly.entity_id
_entity_poly.type
_entity_poly.pdbx_seq_one_letter_code
_entity_poly.pdbx_strand_id
1 'polypeptide(L)'
;MHNVQLRVSDLLYAAFKRWKMILALGLLGFFCGFVLSGISYLQGNYTSYEIDCSIAITSQSSTGNFINNSDYLSSSDFYLAQDMVDAATFVIKSNRALQTAIDNAGLVSVTTKDVSQNLEVSRYNETQVLLLTLSWNNADAGIRLMNALLDASKEILPQTLMVGSVAVIDAPEAKYMMGGGGYVSLWV
;
A
#
# COMPACT_ATOMS: atom_id res chain seq x y z
N MET A 1 -23.52 -58.03 11.84
CA MET A 1 -23.33 -56.57 11.61
C MET A 1 -24.57 -55.88 12.19
N HIS A 2 -24.45 -55.23 13.36
CA HIS A 2 -25.56 -54.49 13.98
C HIS A 2 -25.64 -53.12 13.29
N ASN A 3 -26.67 -52.90 12.50
CA ASN A 3 -27.00 -51.58 11.98
C ASN A 3 -27.56 -50.73 13.13
N VAL A 4 -26.72 -49.94 13.75
CA VAL A 4 -27.14 -48.93 14.72
C VAL A 4 -27.83 -47.81 13.95
N GLN A 5 -29.16 -47.83 13.90
CA GLN A 5 -29.95 -46.71 13.41
C GLN A 5 -29.92 -45.59 14.47
N LEU A 6 -29.02 -44.64 14.34
CA LEU A 6 -28.99 -43.44 15.16
C LEU A 6 -30.25 -42.60 14.86
N ARG A 7 -31.21 -42.59 15.79
CA ARG A 7 -32.39 -41.71 15.69
C ARG A 7 -31.99 -40.30 16.12
N VAL A 8 -32.52 -39.29 15.42
CA VAL A 8 -32.29 -37.87 15.72
C VAL A 8 -32.64 -37.55 17.20
N SER A 9 -33.64 -38.26 17.79
CA SER A 9 -33.99 -38.15 19.19
C SER A 9 -32.85 -38.53 20.17
N ASP A 10 -32.02 -39.51 19.80
CA ASP A 10 -30.91 -39.96 20.66
C ASP A 10 -29.75 -38.94 20.66
N LEU A 11 -29.53 -38.26 19.52
CA LEU A 11 -28.58 -37.16 19.40
C LEU A 11 -29.04 -35.93 20.22
N LEU A 12 -30.32 -35.58 20.13
CA LEU A 12 -30.90 -34.49 20.92
C LEU A 12 -30.82 -34.78 22.42
N TYR A 13 -31.15 -36.00 22.86
CA TYR A 13 -31.05 -36.37 24.25
C TYR A 13 -29.60 -36.36 24.77
N ALA A 14 -28.63 -36.80 23.97
CA ALA A 14 -27.21 -36.74 24.32
C ALA A 14 -26.71 -35.29 24.41
N ALA A 15 -27.17 -34.41 23.51
CA ALA A 15 -26.86 -32.99 23.53
C ALA A 15 -27.45 -32.30 24.76
N PHE A 16 -28.71 -32.58 25.10
CA PHE A 16 -29.34 -32.04 26.32
C PHE A 16 -28.70 -32.57 27.61
N LYS A 17 -28.25 -33.79 27.64
CA LYS A 17 -27.56 -34.36 28.81
C LYS A 17 -26.20 -33.69 29.07
N ARG A 18 -25.54 -33.19 28.00
CA ARG A 18 -24.22 -32.54 28.09
C ARG A 18 -24.24 -31.03 27.75
N TRP A 19 -25.42 -30.40 27.87
CA TRP A 19 -25.61 -29.01 27.48
C TRP A 19 -24.62 -28.05 28.15
N LYS A 20 -24.23 -28.34 29.44
CA LYS A 20 -23.23 -27.55 30.16
C LYS A 20 -21.85 -27.55 29.49
N MET A 21 -21.45 -28.70 28.91
CA MET A 21 -20.17 -28.79 28.18
C MET A 21 -20.23 -28.03 26.83
N ILE A 22 -21.37 -28.11 26.16
CA ILE A 22 -21.58 -27.40 24.90
C ILE A 22 -21.56 -25.88 25.14
N LEU A 23 -22.22 -25.43 26.23
CA LEU A 23 -22.25 -24.04 26.63
C LEU A 23 -20.86 -23.54 27.06
N ALA A 24 -20.08 -24.35 27.79
CA ALA A 24 -18.70 -24.00 28.17
C ALA A 24 -17.79 -23.88 26.95
N LEU A 25 -17.89 -24.81 25.98
CA LEU A 25 -17.13 -24.74 24.72
C LEU A 25 -17.52 -23.53 23.87
N GLY A 26 -18.82 -23.21 23.79
CA GLY A 26 -19.32 -22.03 23.09
C GLY A 26 -18.82 -20.73 23.71
N LEU A 27 -18.86 -20.64 25.07
CA LEU A 27 -18.31 -19.49 25.79
C LEU A 27 -16.80 -19.33 25.59
N LEU A 28 -16.06 -20.43 25.61
CA LEU A 28 -14.61 -20.42 25.40
C LEU A 28 -14.26 -19.96 23.97
N GLY A 29 -14.99 -20.47 22.98
CA GLY A 29 -14.85 -20.00 21.58
C GLY A 29 -15.18 -18.52 21.39
N PHE A 30 -16.25 -18.05 22.05
CA PHE A 30 -16.63 -16.63 22.04
C PHE A 30 -15.55 -15.76 22.69
N PHE A 31 -15.00 -16.20 23.83
CA PHE A 31 -13.95 -15.46 24.53
C PHE A 31 -12.64 -15.39 23.72
N CYS A 32 -12.24 -16.51 23.09
CA CYS A 32 -11.08 -16.51 22.18
C CYS A 32 -11.30 -15.59 20.98
N GLY A 33 -12.47 -15.60 20.36
CA GLY A 33 -12.81 -14.70 19.26
C GLY A 33 -12.78 -13.23 19.67
N PHE A 34 -13.31 -12.93 20.87
CA PHE A 34 -13.32 -11.56 21.40
C PHE A 34 -11.91 -11.05 21.73
N VAL A 35 -11.04 -11.90 22.30
CA VAL A 35 -9.66 -11.54 22.61
C VAL A 35 -8.86 -11.32 21.33
N LEU A 36 -8.99 -12.18 20.31
CA LEU A 36 -8.30 -12.01 19.03
C LEU A 36 -8.78 -10.75 18.30
N SER A 37 -10.09 -10.48 18.31
CA SER A 37 -10.67 -9.26 17.75
C SER A 37 -10.23 -8.01 18.50
N GLY A 38 -10.15 -8.06 19.83
CA GLY A 38 -9.69 -6.98 20.68
C GLY A 38 -8.20 -6.64 20.48
N ILE A 39 -7.36 -7.65 20.30
CA ILE A 39 -5.92 -7.43 20.00
C ILE A 39 -5.74 -6.72 18.67
N SER A 40 -6.50 -7.12 17.63
CA SER A 40 -6.46 -6.43 16.33
C SER A 40 -6.92 -4.98 16.44
N TYR A 41 -7.89 -4.70 17.31
CA TYR A 41 -8.38 -3.34 17.57
C TYR A 41 -7.34 -2.48 18.31
N LEU A 42 -6.64 -3.06 19.29
CA LEU A 42 -5.61 -2.37 20.07
C LEU A 42 -4.29 -2.16 19.29
N GLN A 43 -4.01 -2.97 18.29
CA GLN A 43 -2.80 -2.83 17.46
C GLN A 43 -2.89 -1.68 16.45
N GLY A 44 -4.02 -0.97 16.37
CA GLY A 44 -4.14 0.26 15.59
C GLY A 44 -3.95 0.09 14.08
N ASN A 45 -4.08 -1.12 13.57
CA ASN A 45 -3.92 -1.43 12.15
C ASN A 45 -5.13 -0.99 11.28
N TYR A 46 -5.94 -0.07 11.77
CA TYR A 46 -6.92 0.60 10.92
C TYR A 46 -6.25 1.80 10.27
N THR A 47 -5.61 1.55 9.14
CA THR A 47 -5.25 2.63 8.23
C THR A 47 -6.53 3.32 7.80
N SER A 48 -6.66 4.59 8.17
CA SER A 48 -7.89 5.33 7.93
C SER A 48 -7.84 6.13 6.64
N TYR A 49 -6.65 6.32 6.08
CA TYR A 49 -6.44 7.18 4.92
C TYR A 49 -5.52 6.53 3.90
N GLU A 50 -5.89 6.67 2.63
CA GLU A 50 -5.07 6.35 1.47
C GLU A 50 -4.62 7.67 0.85
N ILE A 51 -3.32 7.84 0.69
CA ILE A 51 -2.71 9.03 0.12
C ILE A 51 -2.13 8.64 -1.24
N ASP A 52 -2.72 9.17 -2.29
CA ASP A 52 -2.33 8.90 -3.66
C ASP A 52 -1.59 10.09 -4.25
N CYS A 53 -0.58 9.82 -5.06
CA CYS A 53 0.04 10.79 -5.93
C CYS A 53 0.62 10.12 -7.16
N SER A 54 0.92 10.90 -8.20
CA SER A 54 1.55 10.38 -9.42
C SER A 54 2.73 11.24 -9.86
N ILE A 55 3.77 10.55 -10.37
CA ILE A 55 4.98 11.18 -10.90
C ILE A 55 5.31 10.65 -12.29
N ALA A 56 5.82 11.51 -13.16
CA ALA A 56 6.41 11.12 -14.44
C ALA A 56 7.92 11.17 -14.36
N ILE A 57 8.56 10.17 -14.96
CA ILE A 57 10.02 10.10 -15.08
C ILE A 57 10.38 10.34 -16.53
N THR A 58 11.23 11.35 -16.79
CA THR A 58 11.72 11.64 -18.14
C THR A 58 13.14 11.15 -18.30
N SER A 59 13.47 10.59 -19.48
CA SER A 59 14.84 10.23 -19.80
C SER A 59 15.69 11.47 -20.06
N GLN A 60 16.99 11.41 -19.77
CA GLN A 60 17.93 12.50 -19.99
C GLN A 60 18.11 12.83 -21.48
N SER A 61 17.78 11.89 -22.36
CA SER A 61 17.89 12.05 -23.82
C SER A 61 16.93 13.09 -24.41
N SER A 62 15.87 13.47 -23.70
CA SER A 62 14.86 14.41 -24.20
C SER A 62 15.19 15.89 -23.95
N THR A 63 16.33 16.22 -23.32
CA THR A 63 16.67 17.61 -22.95
C THR A 63 17.44 18.37 -24.05
N GLY A 64 17.76 17.75 -25.17
CA GLY A 64 18.51 18.36 -26.25
C GLY A 64 17.80 18.30 -27.59
N ASN A 65 17.16 19.40 -28.02
CA ASN A 65 16.59 19.66 -29.34
C ASN A 65 15.17 19.13 -29.64
N PHE A 66 14.18 19.84 -29.13
CA PHE A 66 12.83 19.83 -29.71
C PHE A 66 12.73 20.65 -31.04
N ILE A 67 13.84 20.94 -31.69
CA ILE A 67 13.84 21.66 -32.95
C ILE A 67 14.44 20.77 -34.05
N ASN A 68 13.55 20.32 -34.92
CA ASN A 68 13.82 19.68 -36.20
C ASN A 68 14.41 18.24 -36.16
N ASN A 69 13.59 17.29 -36.15
CA ASN A 69 13.42 16.21 -37.12
C ASN A 69 12.57 15.10 -36.50
N SER A 70 11.68 14.57 -37.30
CA SER A 70 10.90 13.34 -37.15
C SER A 70 11.78 12.11 -36.93
N ASP A 71 12.64 12.12 -35.92
CA ASP A 71 13.33 10.92 -35.48
C ASP A 71 12.37 10.15 -34.56
N TYR A 72 11.83 9.11 -35.11
CA TYR A 72 11.11 8.07 -34.40
C TYR A 72 11.91 7.69 -33.16
N LEU A 73 11.29 7.85 -31.99
CA LEU A 73 11.81 7.27 -30.75
C LEU A 73 12.18 5.81 -31.06
N SER A 74 13.46 5.51 -31.01
CA SER A 74 13.93 4.18 -31.29
C SER A 74 13.25 3.21 -30.31
N SER A 75 12.86 2.03 -30.78
CA SER A 75 12.29 1.01 -29.91
C SER A 75 13.19 0.73 -28.70
N SER A 76 14.51 0.91 -28.87
CA SER A 76 15.48 0.80 -27.77
C SER A 76 15.32 1.88 -26.71
N ASP A 77 14.97 3.11 -27.07
CA ASP A 77 14.77 4.21 -26.11
C ASP A 77 13.48 3.98 -25.28
N PHE A 78 12.49 3.37 -25.90
CA PHE A 78 11.25 3.00 -25.21
C PHE A 78 11.50 1.89 -24.17
N TYR A 79 12.23 0.84 -24.53
CA TYR A 79 12.58 -0.24 -23.58
C TYR A 79 13.50 0.27 -22.46
N LEU A 80 14.45 1.14 -22.77
CA LEU A 80 15.34 1.72 -21.78
C LEU A 80 14.55 2.60 -20.78
N ALA A 81 13.60 3.38 -21.27
CA ALA A 81 12.71 4.16 -20.41
C ALA A 81 11.83 3.27 -19.51
N GLN A 82 11.43 2.12 -20.01
CA GLN A 82 10.64 1.13 -19.27
C GLN A 82 11.45 0.50 -18.11
N ASP A 83 12.68 0.10 -18.39
CA ASP A 83 13.60 -0.44 -17.38
C ASP A 83 13.96 0.61 -16.32
N MET A 84 14.05 1.88 -16.70
CA MET A 84 14.29 2.99 -15.77
C MET A 84 13.13 3.19 -14.79
N VAL A 85 11.89 3.02 -15.24
CA VAL A 85 10.71 3.14 -14.37
C VAL A 85 10.66 2.03 -13.32
N ASP A 86 10.98 0.81 -13.72
CA ASP A 86 11.04 -0.32 -12.78
C ASP A 86 12.18 -0.13 -11.76
N ALA A 87 13.35 0.34 -12.21
CA ALA A 87 14.46 0.69 -11.33
C ALA A 87 14.10 1.84 -10.37
N ALA A 88 13.34 2.84 -10.84
CA ALA A 88 12.90 3.96 -10.01
C ALA A 88 11.98 3.51 -8.87
N THR A 89 11.11 2.53 -9.11
CA THR A 89 10.28 1.93 -8.07
C THR A 89 11.15 1.38 -6.92
N PHE A 90 12.24 0.72 -7.25
CA PHE A 90 13.21 0.19 -6.28
C PHE A 90 13.92 1.31 -5.50
N VAL A 91 14.33 2.37 -6.20
CA VAL A 91 15.04 3.50 -5.58
C VAL A 91 14.12 4.28 -4.63
N ILE A 92 12.87 4.52 -5.01
CA ILE A 92 11.87 5.20 -4.17
C ILE A 92 11.62 4.41 -2.87
N LYS A 93 11.56 3.08 -2.94
CA LYS A 93 11.38 2.19 -1.77
C LYS A 93 12.68 1.89 -1.03
N SER A 94 13.81 2.46 -1.43
CA SER A 94 15.08 2.26 -0.76
C SER A 94 15.09 2.86 0.64
N ASN A 95 15.85 2.24 1.56
CA ASN A 95 16.00 2.78 2.91
C ASN A 95 16.51 4.22 2.93
N ARG A 96 17.38 4.59 1.98
CA ARG A 96 17.89 5.97 1.85
C ARG A 96 16.79 6.96 1.54
N ALA A 97 15.96 6.67 0.54
CA ALA A 97 14.87 7.57 0.14
C ALA A 97 13.82 7.68 1.25
N LEU A 98 13.43 6.55 1.85
CA LEU A 98 12.46 6.51 2.93
C LEU A 98 12.96 7.23 4.20
N GLN A 99 14.24 7.04 4.57
CA GLN A 99 14.80 7.72 5.73
C GLN A 99 14.86 9.23 5.51
N THR A 100 15.32 9.68 4.34
CA THR A 100 15.32 11.11 3.97
C THR A 100 13.91 11.71 4.02
N ALA A 101 12.91 10.96 3.55
CA ALA A 101 11.52 11.40 3.60
C ALA A 101 10.98 11.51 5.03
N ILE A 102 11.29 10.54 5.90
CA ILE A 102 10.90 10.54 7.31
C ILE A 102 11.51 11.74 8.05
N ASP A 103 12.81 11.96 7.85
CA ASP A 103 13.55 13.06 8.48
C ASP A 103 13.00 14.43 8.03
N ASN A 104 12.75 14.60 6.74
CA ASN A 104 12.18 15.83 6.18
C ASN A 104 10.72 16.06 6.59
N ALA A 105 9.94 14.99 6.78
CA ALA A 105 8.56 15.07 7.27
C ALA A 105 8.48 15.35 8.78
N GLY A 106 9.59 15.23 9.53
CA GLY A 106 9.67 15.43 10.97
C GLY A 106 8.96 14.34 11.79
N LEU A 107 8.93 13.11 11.31
CA LEU A 107 8.22 11.98 11.94
C LEU A 107 9.16 11.14 12.79
N VAL A 108 9.36 11.53 14.06
CA VAL A 108 10.36 10.92 14.97
C VAL A 108 10.06 9.46 15.36
N SER A 109 8.80 9.05 15.33
CA SER A 109 8.37 7.70 15.78
C SER A 109 8.14 6.70 14.64
N VAL A 110 8.43 7.08 13.40
CA VAL A 110 8.19 6.28 12.20
C VAL A 110 9.49 5.65 11.72
N THR A 111 9.44 4.37 11.36
CA THR A 111 10.61 3.67 10.80
C THR A 111 10.48 3.49 9.29
N THR A 112 11.60 3.30 8.59
CA THR A 112 11.60 3.00 7.15
C THR A 112 10.82 1.72 6.82
N LYS A 113 10.79 0.77 7.76
CA LYS A 113 10.01 -0.45 7.64
C LYS A 113 8.50 -0.17 7.64
N ASP A 114 8.04 0.69 8.55
CA ASP A 114 6.63 1.05 8.63
C ASP A 114 6.16 1.74 7.34
N VAL A 115 6.98 2.65 6.81
CA VAL A 115 6.68 3.31 5.53
C VAL A 115 6.72 2.30 4.37
N SER A 116 7.74 1.46 4.28
CA SER A 116 7.89 0.49 3.19
C SER A 116 6.75 -0.53 3.13
N GLN A 117 6.19 -0.92 4.27
CA GLN A 117 5.07 -1.86 4.35
C GLN A 117 3.73 -1.25 3.92
N ASN A 118 3.58 0.06 4.11
CA ASN A 118 2.35 0.79 3.82
C ASN A 118 2.44 1.62 2.54
N LEU A 119 3.59 1.63 1.86
CA LEU A 119 3.81 2.32 0.59
C LEU A 119 3.76 1.31 -0.56
N GLU A 120 2.83 1.52 -1.46
CA GLU A 120 2.78 0.86 -2.74
C GLU A 120 3.28 1.81 -3.83
N VAL A 121 4.15 1.32 -4.70
CA VAL A 121 4.63 2.04 -5.87
C VAL A 121 4.40 1.15 -7.06
N SER A 122 3.56 1.59 -7.98
CA SER A 122 3.18 0.83 -9.16
C SER A 122 3.31 1.70 -10.43
N ARG A 123 3.52 1.04 -11.55
CA ARG A 123 3.55 1.71 -12.85
C ARG A 123 2.14 1.83 -13.42
N TYR A 124 1.78 3.00 -13.92
CA TYR A 124 0.51 3.20 -14.59
C TYR A 124 0.58 2.65 -16.02
N ASN A 125 -0.01 1.48 -16.23
CA ASN A 125 0.05 0.74 -17.50
C ASN A 125 1.51 0.57 -17.98
N GLU A 126 1.76 0.74 -19.27
CA GLU A 126 3.12 0.71 -19.88
C GLU A 126 3.70 2.11 -20.08
N THR A 127 3.32 3.06 -19.22
CA THR A 127 3.76 4.45 -19.31
C THR A 127 4.99 4.75 -18.43
N GLN A 128 5.53 5.95 -18.55
CA GLN A 128 6.61 6.47 -17.69
C GLN A 128 6.06 7.11 -16.41
N VAL A 129 4.83 6.77 -16.03
CA VAL A 129 4.16 7.30 -14.84
C VAL A 129 4.17 6.25 -13.74
N LEU A 130 4.60 6.66 -12.55
CA LEU A 130 4.49 5.90 -11.31
C LEU A 130 3.36 6.45 -10.46
N LEU A 131 2.53 5.53 -9.95
CA LEU A 131 1.53 5.80 -8.94
C LEU A 131 2.13 5.41 -7.59
N LEU A 132 2.06 6.31 -6.63
CA LEU A 132 2.47 6.09 -5.26
C LEU A 132 1.22 6.15 -4.39
N THR A 133 0.97 5.10 -3.64
CA THR A 133 -0.16 4.98 -2.71
C THR A 133 0.38 4.66 -1.33
N LEU A 134 0.10 5.53 -0.36
CA LEU A 134 0.50 5.36 1.03
C LEU A 134 -0.73 5.19 1.91
N SER A 135 -0.81 4.05 2.60
CA SER A 135 -1.84 3.80 3.61
C SER A 135 -1.37 4.31 4.97
N TRP A 136 -2.06 5.29 5.57
CA TRP A 136 -1.62 5.91 6.82
C TRP A 136 -2.78 6.18 7.78
N ASN A 137 -2.47 6.23 9.08
CA ASN A 137 -3.47 6.45 10.14
C ASN A 137 -3.86 7.93 10.35
N ASN A 138 -3.09 8.86 9.80
CA ASN A 138 -3.32 10.30 9.92
C ASN A 138 -3.08 10.97 8.57
N ALA A 139 -4.08 11.66 8.04
CA ALA A 139 -4.04 12.30 6.74
C ALA A 139 -2.91 13.33 6.61
N ASP A 140 -2.79 14.24 7.59
CA ASP A 140 -1.80 15.31 7.53
C ASP A 140 -0.36 14.79 7.62
N ALA A 141 -0.12 13.80 8.49
CA ALA A 141 1.18 13.16 8.60
C ALA A 141 1.54 12.38 7.32
N GLY A 142 0.56 11.67 6.74
CA GLY A 142 0.75 10.94 5.51
C GLY A 142 1.01 11.85 4.31
N ILE A 143 0.29 12.97 4.19
CA ILE A 143 0.53 13.98 3.14
C ILE A 143 1.93 14.59 3.28
N ARG A 144 2.36 14.95 4.51
CA ARG A 144 3.71 15.47 4.73
C ARG A 144 4.78 14.44 4.34
N LEU A 145 4.60 13.17 4.75
CA LEU A 145 5.52 12.10 4.41
C LEU A 145 5.60 11.87 2.90
N MET A 146 4.45 11.88 2.22
CA MET A 146 4.41 11.71 0.77
C MET A 146 5.07 12.87 0.03
N ASN A 147 4.83 14.12 0.45
CA ASN A 147 5.52 15.29 -0.12
C ASN A 147 7.04 15.19 0.09
N ALA A 148 7.48 14.85 1.30
CA ALA A 148 8.90 14.67 1.60
C ALA A 148 9.52 13.53 0.76
N LEU A 149 8.79 12.45 0.51
CA LEU A 149 9.21 11.35 -0.36
C LEU A 149 9.32 11.79 -1.81
N LEU A 150 8.39 12.60 -2.30
CA LEU A 150 8.46 13.18 -3.65
C LEU A 150 9.68 14.08 -3.81
N ASP A 151 9.99 14.92 -2.82
CA ASP A 151 11.16 15.80 -2.87
C ASP A 151 12.46 14.99 -2.77
N ALA A 152 12.54 13.99 -1.90
CA ALA A 152 13.66 13.05 -1.86
C ALA A 152 13.83 12.30 -3.20
N SER A 153 12.73 11.90 -3.83
CA SER A 153 12.75 11.21 -5.12
C SER A 153 13.25 12.09 -6.26
N LYS A 154 12.88 13.39 -6.31
CA LYS A 154 13.39 14.36 -7.27
C LYS A 154 14.91 14.53 -7.17
N GLU A 155 15.47 14.40 -5.98
CA GLU A 155 16.92 14.51 -5.78
C GLU A 155 17.64 13.19 -6.07
N ILE A 156 17.14 12.09 -5.55
CA ILE A 156 17.84 10.79 -5.55
C ILE A 156 17.77 10.10 -6.92
N LEU A 157 16.61 10.14 -7.60
CA LEU A 157 16.42 9.45 -8.87
C LEU A 157 17.37 9.92 -9.97
N PRO A 158 17.54 11.24 -10.24
CA PRO A 158 18.49 11.70 -11.25
C PRO A 158 19.95 11.32 -10.92
N GLN A 159 20.32 11.31 -9.64
CA GLN A 159 21.67 10.95 -9.21
C GLN A 159 21.94 9.44 -9.35
N THR A 160 20.93 8.60 -9.18
CA THR A 160 21.11 7.15 -9.13
C THR A 160 20.89 6.48 -10.48
N LEU A 161 19.92 6.94 -11.25
CA LEU A 161 19.47 6.27 -12.49
C LEU A 161 19.79 7.08 -13.75
N MET A 162 20.47 8.22 -13.63
CA MET A 162 20.73 9.13 -14.76
C MET A 162 19.45 9.52 -15.52
N VAL A 163 18.33 9.58 -14.83
CA VAL A 163 17.08 10.10 -15.39
C VAL A 163 17.15 11.61 -15.57
N GLY A 164 16.43 12.14 -16.55
CA GLY A 164 16.48 13.59 -16.86
C GLY A 164 15.81 14.43 -15.78
N SER A 165 14.56 14.16 -15.49
CA SER A 165 13.82 14.84 -14.43
C SER A 165 12.66 14.01 -13.93
N VAL A 166 12.21 14.34 -12.71
CA VAL A 166 11.00 13.77 -12.09
C VAL A 166 9.98 14.90 -11.96
N ALA A 167 8.87 14.76 -12.65
CA ALA A 167 7.76 15.71 -12.61
C ALA A 167 6.60 15.12 -11.78
N VAL A 168 6.08 15.90 -10.84
CA VAL A 168 4.84 15.52 -10.12
C VAL A 168 3.68 15.86 -11.04
N ILE A 169 2.84 14.86 -11.33
CA ILE A 169 1.61 15.03 -12.11
C ILE A 169 0.48 15.39 -11.16
N ASP A 170 0.22 14.53 -10.17
CA ASP A 170 -0.79 14.75 -9.16
C ASP A 170 -0.13 14.90 -7.79
N ALA A 171 -0.51 15.95 -7.07
CA ALA A 171 -0.06 16.20 -5.72
C ALA A 171 -0.68 15.16 -4.75
N PRO A 172 -0.04 14.88 -3.61
CA PRO A 172 -0.59 13.96 -2.62
C PRO A 172 -1.96 14.39 -2.11
N GLU A 173 -2.94 13.52 -2.26
CA GLU A 173 -4.32 13.71 -1.80
C GLU A 173 -4.72 12.56 -0.89
N ALA A 174 -5.28 12.87 0.28
CA ALA A 174 -5.74 11.87 1.23
C ALA A 174 -7.21 11.55 1.00
N LYS A 175 -7.52 10.26 0.84
CA LYS A 175 -8.87 9.73 0.76
C LYS A 175 -9.16 8.91 2.02
N TYR A 176 -10.33 9.10 2.60
CA TYR A 176 -10.74 8.32 3.77
C TYR A 176 -11.12 6.90 3.36
N MET A 177 -10.46 5.90 3.94
CA MET A 177 -10.81 4.49 3.79
C MET A 177 -11.69 4.06 4.95
N MET A 178 -12.98 3.80 4.71
CA MET A 178 -13.84 3.16 5.72
C MET A 178 -13.30 1.75 5.99
N GLY A 179 -12.83 1.51 7.20
CA GLY A 179 -12.36 0.21 7.65
C GLY A 179 -13.47 -0.84 7.56
N GLY A 180 -13.35 -1.73 6.58
CA GLY A 180 -14.28 -2.83 6.34
C GLY A 180 -14.34 -3.11 4.86
N GLY A 181 -13.46 -3.96 4.36
CA GLY A 181 -13.42 -4.65 3.04
C GLY A 181 -14.52 -4.41 2.03
N GLY A 182 -14.69 -3.18 1.55
CA GLY A 182 -15.63 -2.89 0.49
C GLY A 182 -15.37 -1.49 -0.05
N TYR A 183 -14.89 -1.44 -1.28
CA TYR A 183 -14.80 -0.21 -2.05
C TYR A 183 -16.20 0.34 -2.29
N VAL A 184 -16.60 1.34 -1.55
CA VAL A 184 -17.76 2.18 -1.92
C VAL A 184 -17.18 3.44 -2.56
N SER A 185 -17.01 3.41 -3.87
CA SER A 185 -16.78 4.60 -4.66
C SER A 185 -18.07 5.41 -4.69
N LEU A 186 -18.19 6.38 -3.81
CA LEU A 186 -19.21 7.42 -3.92
C LEU A 186 -18.73 8.43 -4.97
N TRP A 187 -19.22 8.24 -6.20
CA TRP A 187 -19.21 9.29 -7.21
C TRP A 187 -20.27 10.33 -6.82
N VAL A 188 -19.85 11.54 -6.51
CA VAL A 188 -20.68 12.75 -6.48
C VAL A 188 -20.23 13.64 -7.62
#